data_13154a1586ea757923bdc6813709d4f9
#
_entry.id   13154a1586ea757923bdc6813709d4f9
#
_cell.length_a   1.000
_cell.length_b   1.000
_cell.length_c   1.000
_cell.angle_alpha   90.00
_cell.angle_beta   90.00
_cell.angle_gamma   90.00
#
_symmetry.space_group_name_H-M   'P 1'
#
loop_
_entity.id
_entity.type
_entity.pdbx_description
1 polymer ?
#
loop_
_entity_poly.entity_id
_entity_poly.type
_entity_poly.pdbx_seq_one_letter_code
_entity_poly.pdbx_strand_id
1 'polypeptide(L)'
;MNIFCNFVKNSMKQFCQFHCNPDKKTLQMTIKSKIKALGITFLLTLATVPVLGQDLLARQAPVDRRAKKLDSMEVKSFMERENIQTPAAQLYGDEWDNRYAHRQTELPDSFVINLRHFCMPTPSRVVTSNFGSRWGRQHKGLDIKVYIGDTIRAAFSGKVRVVRYEAGGYGNYIVIRHPNGLETIYGHLSKQLVSENQVVRAGEPIGLGGNTGRSTGSHLHFETRLCGVALNPAIFFDFRNQDVTGDYYVFTRERYERDSEVATRERGKVGSGGYTRDMIYGEVGHSDESAPADVREAMNAPERVYYKVQRGETLASIAKKVGVSVDTICRLNGFRKSQKVRAGMIIRYV
;
A
#
# COMPACT_ATOMS: atom_id res chain seq x y z
N MET A 1 13.20 -16.40 -26.50
CA MET A 1 13.90 -17.44 -25.72
C MET A 1 13.78 -18.84 -26.31
N ASN A 2 12.76 -19.15 -27.12
CA ASN A 2 12.59 -20.49 -27.75
C ASN A 2 13.38 -20.72 -29.05
N ILE A 3 13.87 -19.70 -29.72
CA ILE A 3 14.63 -19.83 -31.00
C ILE A 3 16.09 -20.20 -30.71
N PHE A 4 16.67 -19.75 -29.62
CA PHE A 4 18.06 -20.04 -29.26
C PHE A 4 18.27 -21.49 -28.76
N CYS A 5 17.29 -22.08 -28.12
CA CYS A 5 17.37 -23.46 -27.65
C CYS A 5 17.28 -24.49 -28.77
N ASN A 6 16.61 -24.17 -29.88
CA ASN A 6 16.51 -25.08 -31.02
C ASN A 6 17.77 -25.07 -31.90
N PHE A 7 18.51 -23.95 -31.94
CA PHE A 7 19.76 -23.88 -32.70
C PHE A 7 20.88 -24.72 -32.07
N VAL A 8 20.97 -24.70 -30.73
CA VAL A 8 21.97 -25.50 -29.99
C VAL A 8 21.68 -27.00 -30.08
N LYS A 9 20.40 -27.41 -30.06
CA LYS A 9 20.03 -28.84 -30.20
C LYS A 9 20.28 -29.40 -31.59
N ASN A 10 20.13 -28.62 -32.66
CA ASN A 10 20.40 -29.07 -34.02
C ASN A 10 21.90 -29.14 -34.33
N SER A 11 22.73 -28.23 -33.80
CA SER A 11 24.20 -28.33 -33.95
C SER A 11 24.79 -29.55 -33.24
N MET A 12 24.22 -30.00 -32.13
CA MET A 12 24.71 -31.21 -31.44
C MET A 12 24.30 -32.52 -32.12
N LYS A 13 23.23 -32.56 -32.89
CA LYS A 13 22.82 -33.77 -33.62
C LYS A 13 23.63 -34.02 -34.89
N GLN A 14 24.19 -33.00 -35.55
CA GLN A 14 25.05 -33.17 -36.71
C GLN A 14 26.47 -33.64 -36.38
N PHE A 15 26.89 -33.53 -35.10
CA PHE A 15 28.25 -33.93 -34.67
C PHE A 15 28.37 -35.41 -34.29
N CYS A 16 27.29 -36.16 -34.19
CA CYS A 16 27.31 -37.59 -33.78
C CYS A 16 27.32 -38.61 -34.92
N GLN A 17 27.39 -38.20 -36.19
CA GLN A 17 27.23 -39.11 -37.31
C GLN A 17 28.48 -39.40 -38.18
N PHE A 18 29.69 -39.02 -37.76
CA PHE A 18 30.89 -39.40 -38.50
C PHE A 18 32.02 -39.92 -37.60
N HIS A 19 32.39 -41.21 -37.86
CA HIS A 19 33.63 -41.93 -37.60
C HIS A 19 33.83 -42.63 -36.27
N CYS A 20 33.77 -43.92 -36.39
CA CYS A 20 34.43 -44.91 -35.54
C CYS A 20 35.95 -44.84 -35.69
N ASN A 21 36.67 -44.75 -34.51
CA ASN A 21 38.06 -45.10 -34.25
C ASN A 21 39.18 -44.31 -34.96
N PRO A 22 40.17 -43.72 -34.35
CA PRO A 22 41.20 -44.30 -33.50
C PRO A 22 41.69 -43.43 -32.30
N ASP A 23 42.45 -44.01 -31.41
CA ASP A 23 43.31 -43.47 -30.33
C ASP A 23 42.77 -42.32 -29.45
N LYS A 24 42.36 -42.68 -28.25
CA LYS A 24 41.83 -41.77 -27.21
C LYS A 24 42.79 -40.62 -26.82
N LYS A 25 44.10 -40.75 -26.99
CA LYS A 25 45.08 -39.70 -26.62
C LYS A 25 45.13 -38.58 -27.68
N THR A 26 45.09 -38.90 -28.97
CA THR A 26 45.14 -37.92 -30.05
C THR A 26 43.84 -37.11 -30.12
N LEU A 27 42.70 -37.75 -29.86
CA LEU A 27 41.41 -37.08 -29.81
C LEU A 27 41.29 -36.08 -28.65
N GLN A 28 41.86 -36.40 -27.44
CA GLN A 28 41.85 -35.48 -26.33
C GLN A 28 42.71 -34.22 -26.56
N MET A 29 43.85 -34.33 -27.23
CA MET A 29 44.67 -33.17 -27.56
C MET A 29 43.98 -32.24 -28.59
N THR A 30 43.34 -32.82 -29.60
CA THR A 30 42.65 -32.05 -30.64
C THR A 30 41.40 -31.33 -30.08
N ILE A 31 40.66 -31.98 -29.18
CA ILE A 31 39.50 -31.37 -28.52
C ILE A 31 39.94 -30.23 -27.58
N LYS A 32 41.02 -30.42 -26.79
CA LYS A 32 41.56 -29.38 -25.91
C LYS A 32 42.06 -28.14 -26.66
N SER A 33 42.70 -28.33 -27.84
CA SER A 33 43.17 -27.22 -28.68
C SER A 33 41.99 -26.44 -29.31
N LYS A 34 40.96 -27.14 -29.79
CA LYS A 34 39.77 -26.52 -30.38
C LYS A 34 38.91 -25.80 -29.34
N ILE A 35 38.81 -26.33 -28.10
CA ILE A 35 38.13 -25.67 -27.00
C ILE A 35 38.89 -24.40 -26.56
N LYS A 36 40.25 -24.42 -26.53
CA LYS A 36 41.03 -23.21 -26.25
C LYS A 36 40.87 -22.15 -27.34
N ALA A 37 40.85 -22.56 -28.65
CA ALA A 37 40.61 -21.64 -29.76
C ALA A 37 39.19 -21.05 -29.72
N LEU A 38 38.16 -21.86 -29.41
CA LEU A 38 36.79 -21.38 -29.25
C LEU A 38 36.63 -20.44 -28.04
N GLY A 39 37.34 -20.72 -26.93
CA GLY A 39 37.34 -19.86 -25.73
C GLY A 39 38.00 -18.50 -25.99
N ILE A 40 39.08 -18.45 -26.75
CA ILE A 40 39.78 -17.20 -27.12
C ILE A 40 38.95 -16.37 -28.08
N THR A 41 38.29 -16.98 -29.08
CA THR A 41 37.37 -16.25 -29.97
C THR A 41 36.12 -15.74 -29.24
N PHE A 42 35.59 -16.48 -28.29
CA PHE A 42 34.46 -16.03 -27.46
C PHE A 42 34.87 -14.89 -26.50
N LEU A 43 36.07 -14.94 -25.94
CA LEU A 43 36.59 -13.86 -25.08
C LEU A 43 36.87 -12.58 -25.88
N LEU A 44 37.37 -12.70 -27.13
CA LEU A 44 37.60 -11.54 -28.01
C LEU A 44 36.29 -10.90 -28.47
N THR A 45 35.23 -11.69 -28.69
CA THR A 45 33.91 -11.12 -29.06
C THR A 45 33.19 -10.45 -27.87
N LEU A 46 33.40 -10.93 -26.63
CA LEU A 46 32.86 -10.26 -25.45
C LEU A 46 33.57 -8.91 -25.15
N ALA A 47 34.86 -8.79 -25.51
CA ALA A 47 35.60 -7.54 -25.26
C ALA A 47 35.21 -6.41 -26.25
N THR A 48 34.61 -6.74 -27.41
CA THR A 48 34.19 -5.74 -28.40
C THR A 48 32.73 -5.28 -28.24
N VAL A 49 31.89 -6.04 -27.55
CA VAL A 49 30.46 -5.69 -27.33
C VAL A 49 30.26 -4.39 -26.50
N PRO A 50 31.10 -4.06 -25.47
CA PRO A 50 30.92 -2.82 -24.75
C PRO A 50 31.19 -1.56 -25.59
N VAL A 51 32.09 -1.65 -26.57
CA VAL A 51 32.42 -0.50 -27.43
C VAL A 51 31.31 -0.17 -28.42
N LEU A 52 30.64 -1.18 -28.97
CA LEU A 52 29.48 -0.98 -29.84
C LEU A 52 28.25 -0.51 -29.09
N GLY A 53 28.09 -0.93 -27.82
CA GLY A 53 27.00 -0.48 -26.95
C GLY A 53 27.13 1.00 -26.52
N GLN A 54 28.36 1.45 -26.28
CA GLN A 54 28.64 2.86 -25.96
C GLN A 54 28.44 3.78 -27.16
N ASP A 55 28.77 3.32 -28.36
CA ASP A 55 28.57 4.12 -29.58
C ASP A 55 27.09 4.22 -29.96
N LEU A 56 26.28 3.20 -29.67
CA LEU A 56 24.82 3.24 -29.85
C LEU A 56 24.15 4.18 -28.83
N LEU A 57 24.61 4.20 -27.57
CA LEU A 57 24.13 5.15 -26.55
C LEU A 57 24.55 6.58 -26.86
N ALA A 58 25.80 6.78 -27.37
CA ALA A 58 26.25 8.10 -27.79
C ALA A 58 25.50 8.63 -29.02
N ARG A 59 25.03 7.77 -29.91
CA ARG A 59 24.19 8.15 -31.07
C ARG A 59 22.73 8.41 -30.68
N GLN A 60 22.23 7.83 -29.62
CA GLN A 60 20.88 8.12 -29.10
C GLN A 60 20.82 9.42 -28.28
N ALA A 61 21.94 9.89 -27.73
CA ALA A 61 21.99 11.15 -26.97
C ALA A 61 21.43 12.39 -27.69
N PRO A 62 21.58 12.57 -29.01
CA PRO A 62 20.92 13.65 -29.75
C PRO A 62 19.42 13.45 -29.93
N VAL A 63 18.95 12.19 -29.97
CA VAL A 63 17.52 11.86 -30.10
C VAL A 63 16.82 12.14 -28.76
N ASP A 64 17.45 11.79 -27.63
CA ASP A 64 16.92 12.10 -26.31
C ASP A 64 16.91 13.61 -26.02
N ARG A 65 17.87 14.38 -26.55
CA ARG A 65 17.86 15.85 -26.47
C ARG A 65 16.77 16.46 -27.34
N ARG A 66 16.40 15.84 -28.46
CA ARG A 66 15.23 16.24 -29.26
C ARG A 66 13.93 15.76 -28.64
N ALA A 67 13.87 14.58 -28.02
CA ALA A 67 12.74 14.10 -27.27
C ALA A 67 12.43 14.95 -26.02
N LYS A 68 13.44 15.50 -25.36
CA LYS A 68 13.26 16.52 -24.30
C LYS A 68 12.73 17.85 -24.83
N LYS A 69 12.82 18.09 -26.15
CA LYS A 69 12.23 19.21 -26.87
C LYS A 69 10.96 18.84 -27.62
N LEU A 70 10.52 17.58 -27.55
CA LEU A 70 9.16 17.17 -27.87
C LEU A 70 8.27 17.82 -26.85
N ASP A 71 7.72 18.83 -27.32
CA ASP A 71 6.91 19.89 -26.82
C ASP A 71 6.26 19.51 -25.48
N SER A 72 6.64 20.18 -24.42
CA SER A 72 5.94 20.11 -23.13
C SER A 72 4.42 20.37 -23.33
N MET A 73 4.02 20.97 -24.44
CA MET A 73 2.62 21.15 -24.86
C MET A 73 2.01 19.87 -25.42
N GLU A 74 2.74 19.03 -26.16
CA GLU A 74 2.21 17.74 -26.63
C GLU A 74 2.05 16.75 -25.48
N VAL A 75 3.04 16.66 -24.60
CA VAL A 75 2.94 15.84 -23.38
C VAL A 75 1.83 16.39 -22.48
N LYS A 76 1.71 17.71 -22.34
CA LYS A 76 0.65 18.34 -21.58
C LYS A 76 -0.72 18.08 -22.23
N SER A 77 -0.85 18.19 -23.57
CA SER A 77 -2.10 17.88 -24.29
C SER A 77 -2.46 16.39 -24.23
N PHE A 78 -1.46 15.50 -24.15
CA PHE A 78 -1.69 14.06 -23.97
C PHE A 78 -2.14 13.78 -22.54
N MET A 79 -1.52 14.39 -21.53
CA MET A 79 -1.94 14.31 -20.14
C MET A 79 -3.31 14.96 -19.93
N GLU A 80 -3.61 16.04 -20.60
CA GLU A 80 -4.94 16.69 -20.58
C GLU A 80 -6.00 15.79 -21.22
N ARG A 81 -5.72 15.10 -22.34
CA ARG A 81 -6.66 14.13 -22.94
C ARG A 81 -6.87 12.91 -22.07
N GLU A 82 -5.83 12.36 -21.44
CA GLU A 82 -5.98 11.28 -20.46
C GLU A 82 -6.78 11.73 -19.23
N ASN A 83 -6.51 12.94 -18.72
CA ASN A 83 -7.27 13.51 -17.60
C ASN A 83 -8.74 13.77 -17.96
N ILE A 84 -9.04 14.28 -19.16
CA ILE A 84 -10.42 14.53 -19.62
C ILE A 84 -11.20 13.22 -19.79
N GLN A 85 -10.53 12.10 -20.05
CA GLN A 85 -11.18 10.79 -20.23
C GLN A 85 -11.38 10.02 -18.92
N THR A 86 -10.77 10.45 -17.81
CA THR A 86 -10.95 9.78 -16.52
C THR A 86 -12.20 10.31 -15.80
N PRO A 87 -12.98 9.43 -15.14
CA PRO A 87 -14.11 9.85 -14.31
C PRO A 87 -13.73 10.90 -13.25
N ALA A 88 -12.52 10.82 -12.69
CA ALA A 88 -12.02 11.79 -11.72
C ALA A 88 -11.91 13.21 -12.33
N ALA A 89 -11.45 13.33 -13.58
CA ALA A 89 -11.35 14.64 -14.23
C ALA A 89 -12.72 15.28 -14.45
N GLN A 90 -13.75 14.48 -14.74
CA GLN A 90 -15.13 14.98 -14.88
C GLN A 90 -15.67 15.55 -13.56
N LEU A 91 -15.26 14.98 -12.42
CA LEU A 91 -15.77 15.37 -11.10
C LEU A 91 -14.99 16.54 -10.48
N TYR A 92 -13.69 16.58 -10.66
CA TYR A 92 -12.79 17.50 -9.96
C TYR A 92 -12.19 18.57 -10.88
N GLY A 93 -12.41 18.46 -12.21
CA GLY A 93 -11.74 19.32 -13.19
C GLY A 93 -10.21 19.31 -13.01
N ASP A 94 -9.59 20.46 -13.24
CA ASP A 94 -8.15 20.65 -13.06
C ASP A 94 -7.75 21.00 -11.61
N GLU A 95 -8.71 21.00 -10.66
CA GLU A 95 -8.43 21.35 -9.26
C GLU A 95 -7.62 20.29 -8.57
N TRP A 96 -6.38 20.64 -8.23
CA TRP A 96 -5.49 19.83 -7.39
C TRP A 96 -5.04 20.62 -6.16
N ASP A 97 -5.55 20.24 -4.99
CA ASP A 97 -5.28 20.91 -3.71
C ASP A 97 -4.69 19.95 -2.68
N ASN A 98 -3.44 20.22 -2.27
CA ASN A 98 -2.74 19.46 -1.24
C ASN A 98 -2.98 20.00 0.18
N ARG A 99 -3.73 21.11 0.37
CA ARG A 99 -3.86 21.80 1.66
C ARG A 99 -4.90 21.16 2.58
N TYR A 100 -6.01 20.69 2.05
CA TYR A 100 -7.15 20.22 2.81
C TYR A 100 -7.37 18.72 2.63
N ALA A 101 -7.67 18.00 3.72
CA ALA A 101 -8.01 16.59 3.67
C ALA A 101 -9.20 16.33 2.74
N HIS A 102 -10.17 17.24 2.77
CA HIS A 102 -11.34 17.19 1.89
C HIS A 102 -11.83 18.60 1.60
N ARG A 103 -12.25 18.81 0.37
CA ARG A 103 -12.96 20.00 -0.09
C ARG A 103 -14.21 19.52 -0.82
N GLN A 104 -15.37 20.01 -0.38
CA GLN A 104 -16.63 19.69 -1.04
C GLN A 104 -16.70 20.45 -2.36
N THR A 105 -16.97 19.70 -3.42
CA THR A 105 -17.37 20.20 -4.74
C THR A 105 -18.80 19.76 -5.02
N GLU A 106 -19.35 20.11 -6.16
CA GLU A 106 -20.69 19.71 -6.52
C GLU A 106 -20.78 18.19 -6.69
N LEU A 107 -21.65 17.57 -5.87
CA LEU A 107 -21.90 16.14 -5.94
C LEU A 107 -22.86 15.82 -7.08
N PRO A 108 -22.53 14.94 -8.02
CA PRO A 108 -23.42 14.59 -9.13
C PRO A 108 -24.68 13.88 -8.62
N ASP A 109 -25.79 13.97 -9.37
CA ASP A 109 -27.02 13.25 -9.05
C ASP A 109 -26.86 11.74 -9.22
N SER A 110 -26.09 11.33 -10.23
CA SER A 110 -25.69 9.94 -10.44
C SER A 110 -24.27 9.84 -10.97
N PHE A 111 -23.57 8.77 -10.58
CA PHE A 111 -22.21 8.52 -11.04
C PHE A 111 -21.87 7.04 -10.97
N VAL A 112 -21.20 6.50 -11.99
CA VAL A 112 -20.77 5.10 -12.04
C VAL A 112 -19.35 5.01 -11.53
N ILE A 113 -19.16 4.29 -10.42
CA ILE A 113 -17.86 4.06 -9.79
C ILE A 113 -17.36 2.67 -10.17
N ASN A 114 -16.21 2.60 -10.82
CA ASN A 114 -15.55 1.34 -11.16
C ASN A 114 -14.74 0.86 -9.94
N LEU A 115 -15.02 -0.35 -9.45
CA LEU A 115 -14.36 -0.97 -8.32
C LEU A 115 -13.36 -2.06 -8.73
N ARG A 116 -13.19 -2.32 -10.01
CA ARG A 116 -12.20 -3.28 -10.52
C ARG A 116 -10.78 -2.83 -10.19
N HIS A 117 -9.85 -3.78 -10.19
CA HIS A 117 -8.43 -3.50 -9.89
C HIS A 117 -8.20 -2.87 -8.51
N PHE A 118 -8.97 -3.30 -7.54
CA PHE A 118 -8.85 -2.92 -6.15
C PHE A 118 -7.78 -3.76 -5.42
N CYS A 119 -7.41 -3.30 -4.25
CA CYS A 119 -6.74 -4.08 -3.22
C CYS A 119 -7.36 -3.72 -1.87
N MET A 120 -7.56 -4.70 -1.00
CA MET A 120 -8.01 -4.39 0.36
C MET A 120 -6.94 -3.58 1.09
N PRO A 121 -7.32 -2.48 1.77
CA PRO A 121 -6.38 -1.61 2.47
C PRO A 121 -5.57 -2.30 3.57
N THR A 122 -6.13 -3.37 4.12
CA THR A 122 -5.55 -4.21 5.17
C THR A 122 -6.14 -5.62 5.06
N PRO A 123 -5.39 -6.67 5.41
CA PRO A 123 -5.92 -8.03 5.48
C PRO A 123 -6.89 -8.23 6.65
N SER A 124 -7.10 -7.23 7.49
CA SER A 124 -8.02 -7.31 8.64
C SER A 124 -9.48 -7.46 8.21
N ARG A 125 -10.14 -8.46 8.82
CA ARG A 125 -11.55 -8.80 8.59
C ARG A 125 -12.52 -8.17 9.60
N VAL A 126 -12.00 -7.39 10.54
CA VAL A 126 -12.76 -6.89 11.70
C VAL A 126 -13.01 -5.39 11.59
N VAL A 127 -14.28 -5.02 11.39
CA VAL A 127 -14.77 -3.66 11.52
C VAL A 127 -15.10 -3.40 13.00
N THR A 128 -14.45 -2.40 13.60
CA THR A 128 -14.63 -2.03 15.01
C THR A 128 -15.61 -0.88 15.21
N SER A 129 -15.85 -0.07 14.17
CA SER A 129 -16.83 1.01 14.20
C SER A 129 -17.41 1.32 12.83
N ASN A 130 -18.72 1.48 12.77
CA ASN A 130 -19.47 1.77 11.55
C ASN A 130 -19.36 3.23 11.13
N PHE A 131 -19.61 3.48 9.84
CA PHE A 131 -19.95 4.79 9.30
C PHE A 131 -21.27 5.30 9.86
N GLY A 132 -21.41 6.61 9.96
CA GLY A 132 -22.67 7.25 10.33
C GLY A 132 -22.66 7.90 11.71
N SER A 133 -23.84 8.26 12.20
CA SER A 133 -24.00 9.00 13.47
C SER A 133 -23.67 8.12 14.66
N ARG A 134 -22.81 8.63 15.57
CA ARG A 134 -22.51 8.00 16.86
C ARG A 134 -22.22 9.06 17.93
N TRP A 135 -22.84 8.95 19.10
CA TRP A 135 -22.62 9.87 20.24
C TRP A 135 -22.68 11.36 19.85
N GLY A 136 -23.67 11.73 19.02
CA GLY A 136 -23.85 13.12 18.57
C GLY A 136 -22.82 13.62 17.57
N ARG A 137 -22.01 12.74 16.97
CA ARG A 137 -21.01 13.07 15.94
C ARG A 137 -21.13 12.14 14.75
N GLN A 138 -20.86 12.67 13.56
CA GLN A 138 -20.80 11.89 12.33
C GLN A 138 -19.44 11.22 12.20
N HIS A 139 -19.43 9.89 12.12
CA HIS A 139 -18.27 9.10 11.75
C HIS A 139 -18.22 8.97 10.23
N LYS A 140 -17.17 9.52 9.63
CA LYS A 140 -17.06 9.69 8.17
C LYS A 140 -16.40 8.50 7.45
N GLY A 141 -16.07 7.42 8.17
CA GLY A 141 -15.43 6.24 7.63
C GLY A 141 -15.79 4.97 8.38
N LEU A 142 -15.05 3.91 8.12
CA LEU A 142 -15.02 2.69 8.91
C LEU A 142 -13.75 2.65 9.75
N ASP A 143 -13.85 2.20 10.99
CA ASP A 143 -12.67 1.84 11.77
C ASP A 143 -12.44 0.33 11.66
N ILE A 144 -11.29 -0.06 11.16
CA ILE A 144 -10.89 -1.46 10.95
C ILE A 144 -9.76 -1.79 11.92
N LYS A 145 -9.89 -2.90 12.65
CA LYS A 145 -8.87 -3.32 13.61
C LYS A 145 -7.56 -3.62 12.89
N VAL A 146 -6.48 -2.94 13.29
CA VAL A 146 -5.11 -3.23 12.88
C VAL A 146 -4.20 -3.10 14.09
N TYR A 147 -3.03 -3.74 14.03
CA TYR A 147 -1.97 -3.52 15.01
C TYR A 147 -1.03 -2.41 14.55
N ILE A 148 -0.30 -1.84 15.50
CA ILE A 148 0.71 -0.83 15.19
C ILE A 148 1.84 -1.52 14.40
N GLY A 149 2.12 -0.99 13.20
CA GLY A 149 3.11 -1.55 12.28
C GLY A 149 2.53 -2.39 11.15
N ASP A 150 1.24 -2.78 11.21
CA ASP A 150 0.60 -3.48 10.10
C ASP A 150 0.66 -2.67 8.81
N THR A 151 0.95 -3.31 7.70
CA THR A 151 1.04 -2.66 6.40
C THR A 151 -0.35 -2.19 5.93
N ILE A 152 -0.46 -0.91 5.61
CA ILE A 152 -1.63 -0.30 4.99
C ILE A 152 -1.33 -0.05 3.52
N ARG A 153 -2.25 -0.48 2.65
CA ARG A 153 -2.09 -0.47 1.19
C ARG A 153 -3.10 0.46 0.52
N ALA A 154 -2.73 1.00 -0.63
CA ALA A 154 -3.64 1.80 -1.46
C ALA A 154 -4.79 0.92 -2.00
N ALA A 155 -6.03 1.34 -1.78
CA ALA A 155 -7.22 0.60 -2.21
C ALA A 155 -7.37 0.53 -3.74
N PHE A 156 -6.98 1.57 -4.43
CA PHE A 156 -6.93 1.66 -5.90
C PHE A 156 -5.67 2.37 -6.33
N SER A 157 -5.28 2.19 -7.59
CA SER A 157 -4.24 3.04 -8.20
C SER A 157 -4.69 4.50 -8.19
N GLY A 158 -3.75 5.43 -7.98
CA GLY A 158 -4.09 6.83 -7.92
C GLY A 158 -2.90 7.74 -7.64
N LYS A 159 -3.19 9.01 -7.40
CA LYS A 159 -2.19 10.01 -7.03
C LYS A 159 -2.42 10.50 -5.61
N VAL A 160 -1.38 10.46 -4.80
CA VAL A 160 -1.39 10.91 -3.41
C VAL A 160 -1.59 12.43 -3.38
N ARG A 161 -2.70 12.87 -2.75
CA ARG A 161 -3.05 14.28 -2.70
C ARG A 161 -2.59 14.96 -1.42
N VAL A 162 -2.70 14.28 -0.28
CA VAL A 162 -2.32 14.84 1.03
C VAL A 162 -1.56 13.80 1.84
N VAL A 163 -0.46 14.22 2.47
CA VAL A 163 0.31 13.45 3.47
C VAL A 163 0.60 14.37 4.63
N ARG A 164 -0.17 14.28 5.73
CA ARG A 164 -0.10 15.23 6.85
C ARG A 164 -0.36 14.58 8.21
N TYR A 165 -0.18 15.39 9.25
CA TYR A 165 -0.51 15.06 10.63
C TYR A 165 -1.53 16.05 11.18
N GLU A 166 -2.61 15.52 11.79
CA GLU A 166 -3.65 16.30 12.45
C GLU A 166 -3.90 15.75 13.87
N ALA A 167 -3.36 16.43 14.88
CA ALA A 167 -3.38 15.98 16.28
C ALA A 167 -4.79 15.76 16.85
N GLY A 168 -5.73 16.63 16.51
CA GLY A 168 -7.13 16.61 17.00
C GLY A 168 -8.10 15.78 16.15
N GLY A 169 -7.62 15.15 15.07
CA GLY A 169 -8.41 14.44 14.09
C GLY A 169 -7.75 13.15 13.64
N TYR A 170 -7.38 13.08 12.36
CA TYR A 170 -6.88 11.88 11.67
C TYR A 170 -5.53 11.35 12.18
N GLY A 171 -4.75 12.10 12.96
CA GLY A 171 -3.35 11.75 13.25
C GLY A 171 -2.50 11.85 12.00
N ASN A 172 -1.57 10.91 11.79
CA ASN A 172 -0.93 10.73 10.50
C ASN A 172 -1.95 10.17 9.52
N TYR A 173 -2.15 10.88 8.41
CA TYR A 173 -3.11 10.46 7.40
C TYR A 173 -2.63 10.70 5.98
N ILE A 174 -3.20 9.94 5.06
CA ILE A 174 -2.94 10.00 3.62
C ILE A 174 -4.28 10.13 2.90
N VAL A 175 -4.34 11.00 1.89
CA VAL A 175 -5.47 11.10 0.97
C VAL A 175 -4.99 10.76 -0.43
N ILE A 176 -5.68 9.83 -1.09
CA ILE A 176 -5.36 9.41 -2.47
C ILE A 176 -6.59 9.69 -3.34
N ARG A 177 -6.41 10.37 -4.47
CA ARG A 177 -7.41 10.53 -5.52
C ARG A 177 -7.21 9.46 -6.58
N HIS A 178 -8.30 8.79 -6.93
CA HIS A 178 -8.31 7.65 -7.85
C HIS A 178 -8.95 8.00 -9.19
N PRO A 179 -8.53 7.38 -10.31
CA PRO A 179 -9.14 7.60 -11.63
C PRO A 179 -10.63 7.27 -11.69
N ASN A 180 -11.14 6.40 -10.81
CA ASN A 180 -12.56 6.03 -10.73
C ASN A 180 -13.45 7.11 -10.08
N GLY A 181 -12.91 8.27 -9.71
CA GLY A 181 -13.63 9.38 -9.09
C GLY A 181 -13.67 9.36 -7.58
N LEU A 182 -13.28 8.27 -6.91
CA LEU A 182 -13.19 8.23 -5.47
C LEU A 182 -11.91 8.91 -4.95
N GLU A 183 -12.01 9.47 -3.75
CA GLU A 183 -10.86 9.72 -2.88
C GLU A 183 -10.94 8.77 -1.67
N THR A 184 -9.80 8.23 -1.26
CA THR A 184 -9.69 7.43 -0.04
C THR A 184 -8.81 8.13 0.99
N ILE A 185 -9.19 8.02 2.28
CA ILE A 185 -8.43 8.55 3.40
C ILE A 185 -8.04 7.41 4.32
N TYR A 186 -6.77 7.40 4.71
CA TYR A 186 -6.16 6.42 5.61
C TYR A 186 -5.64 7.17 6.83
N GLY A 187 -6.35 7.05 7.96
CA GLY A 187 -6.06 7.78 9.19
C GLY A 187 -5.46 6.92 10.30
N HIS A 188 -4.99 7.60 11.34
CA HIS A 188 -4.39 7.06 12.57
C HIS A 188 -3.10 6.25 12.37
N LEU A 189 -2.40 6.48 11.23
CA LEU A 189 -1.17 5.77 10.88
C LEU A 189 -0.05 6.04 11.90
N SER A 190 0.81 5.05 12.13
CA SER A 190 2.06 5.24 12.86
C SER A 190 3.15 5.88 11.99
N LYS A 191 3.17 5.52 10.69
CA LYS A 191 4.11 6.03 9.70
C LYS A 191 3.45 6.15 8.33
N GLN A 192 3.79 7.20 7.61
CA GLN A 192 3.46 7.39 6.20
C GLN A 192 4.67 6.98 5.37
N LEU A 193 4.47 6.21 4.30
CA LEU A 193 5.53 5.65 3.44
C LEU A 193 5.60 6.33 2.06
N VAL A 194 4.68 7.24 1.79
CA VAL A 194 4.54 7.94 0.50
C VAL A 194 4.58 9.44 0.69
N SER A 195 4.81 10.18 -0.40
CA SER A 195 4.85 11.63 -0.43
C SER A 195 3.69 12.22 -1.23
N GLU A 196 3.35 13.49 -0.97
CA GLU A 196 2.37 14.22 -1.77
C GLU A 196 2.77 14.22 -3.25
N ASN A 197 1.80 14.10 -4.12
CA ASN A 197 1.92 13.99 -5.58
C ASN A 197 2.55 12.70 -6.12
N GLN A 198 2.93 11.75 -5.26
CA GLN A 198 3.38 10.43 -5.71
C GLN A 198 2.23 9.67 -6.36
N VAL A 199 2.51 8.97 -7.46
CA VAL A 199 1.58 8.02 -8.08
C VAL A 199 1.80 6.66 -7.44
N VAL A 200 0.72 6.02 -7.02
CA VAL A 200 0.73 4.71 -6.37
C VAL A 200 -0.18 3.74 -7.12
N ARG A 201 0.16 2.46 -7.05
CA ARG A 201 -0.67 1.37 -7.60
C ARG A 201 -1.58 0.79 -6.52
N ALA A 202 -2.70 0.19 -6.92
CA ALA A 202 -3.50 -0.63 -6.01
C ALA A 202 -2.61 -1.70 -5.35
N GLY A 203 -2.72 -1.84 -4.02
CA GLY A 203 -1.90 -2.77 -3.25
C GLY A 203 -0.51 -2.26 -2.85
N GLU A 204 -0.06 -1.11 -3.34
CA GLU A 204 1.22 -0.53 -2.93
C GLU A 204 1.18 -0.14 -1.44
N PRO A 205 2.22 -0.50 -0.64
CA PRO A 205 2.33 -0.07 0.75
C PRO A 205 2.43 1.45 0.84
N ILE A 206 1.48 2.09 1.54
CA ILE A 206 1.41 3.55 1.68
C ILE A 206 1.65 4.03 3.10
N GLY A 207 1.48 3.17 4.10
CA GLY A 207 1.66 3.51 5.50
C GLY A 207 1.65 2.30 6.41
N LEU A 208 1.86 2.56 7.69
CA LEU A 208 1.80 1.55 8.74
C LEU A 208 0.65 1.87 9.70
N GLY A 209 -0.10 0.85 10.10
CA GLY A 209 -1.16 0.93 11.10
C GLY A 209 -0.67 1.57 12.40
N GLY A 210 -1.53 2.29 13.08
CA GLY A 210 -1.14 3.05 14.25
C GLY A 210 -2.29 3.40 15.18
N ASN A 211 -2.02 4.41 16.03
CA ASN A 211 -2.96 4.93 17.03
C ASN A 211 -2.71 6.44 17.25
N THR A 212 -2.40 7.18 16.16
CA THR A 212 -2.09 8.61 16.23
C THR A 212 -3.35 9.47 16.11
N GLY A 213 -3.25 10.75 16.51
CA GLY A 213 -4.39 11.67 16.48
C GLY A 213 -5.47 11.36 17.53
N ARG A 214 -6.73 11.60 17.17
CA ARG A 214 -7.87 11.33 18.06
C ARG A 214 -8.31 9.87 17.96
N SER A 215 -7.54 8.97 18.51
CA SER A 215 -7.80 7.54 18.54
C SER A 215 -7.76 6.97 19.96
N THR A 216 -8.57 5.96 20.24
CA THR A 216 -8.67 5.29 21.56
C THR A 216 -8.00 3.92 21.58
N GLY A 217 -7.54 3.42 20.44
CA GLY A 217 -6.88 2.13 20.27
C GLY A 217 -6.42 1.96 18.84
N SER A 218 -5.50 1.03 18.57
CA SER A 218 -4.95 0.83 17.23
C SER A 218 -6.02 0.37 16.25
N HIS A 219 -6.23 1.16 15.21
CA HIS A 219 -7.13 0.86 14.10
C HIS A 219 -6.76 1.70 12.88
N LEU A 220 -7.18 1.25 11.71
CA LEU A 220 -7.20 2.05 10.51
C LEU A 220 -8.56 2.77 10.44
N HIS A 221 -8.54 4.09 10.42
CA HIS A 221 -9.70 4.88 10.01
C HIS A 221 -9.69 5.02 8.49
N PHE A 222 -10.66 4.40 7.83
CA PHE A 222 -10.74 4.34 6.38
C PHE A 222 -11.98 5.06 5.86
N GLU A 223 -11.78 6.07 5.00
CA GLU A 223 -12.88 6.79 4.36
C GLU A 223 -12.85 6.59 2.85
N THR A 224 -14.04 6.63 2.25
CA THR A 224 -14.26 6.81 0.82
C THR A 224 -15.04 8.09 0.59
N ARG A 225 -14.62 8.90 -0.37
CA ARG A 225 -15.25 10.19 -0.66
C ARG A 225 -15.50 10.35 -2.15
N LEU A 226 -16.61 11.00 -2.47
CA LEU A 226 -16.93 11.47 -3.82
C LEU A 226 -17.17 12.98 -3.74
N CYS A 227 -16.45 13.77 -4.53
CA CYS A 227 -16.53 15.23 -4.49
C CYS A 227 -16.38 15.83 -3.07
N GLY A 228 -15.50 15.25 -2.24
CA GLY A 228 -15.29 15.66 -0.85
C GLY A 228 -16.36 15.20 0.14
N VAL A 229 -17.49 14.67 -0.33
CA VAL A 229 -18.55 14.11 0.51
C VAL A 229 -18.16 12.69 0.93
N ALA A 230 -18.22 12.42 2.24
CA ALA A 230 -17.93 11.09 2.76
C ALA A 230 -19.04 10.11 2.40
N LEU A 231 -18.70 9.02 1.76
CA LEU A 231 -19.56 7.89 1.48
C LEU A 231 -19.20 6.72 2.40
N ASN A 232 -20.18 5.89 2.73
CA ASN A 232 -19.98 4.73 3.58
C ASN A 232 -19.08 3.68 2.87
N PRO A 233 -17.87 3.41 3.38
CA PRO A 233 -16.97 2.45 2.72
C PRO A 233 -17.53 1.03 2.63
N ALA A 234 -18.49 0.63 3.50
CA ALA A 234 -19.14 -0.67 3.46
C ALA A 234 -20.01 -0.86 2.19
N ILE A 235 -20.34 0.22 1.46
CA ILE A 235 -20.98 0.12 0.14
C ILE A 235 -20.04 -0.52 -0.88
N PHE A 236 -18.75 -0.22 -0.79
CA PHE A 236 -17.73 -0.61 -1.77
C PHE A 236 -16.94 -1.83 -1.35
N PHE A 237 -16.63 -1.97 -0.05
CA PHE A 237 -15.71 -2.95 0.51
C PHE A 237 -16.38 -3.88 1.51
N ASP A 238 -16.17 -5.17 1.35
CA ASP A 238 -16.49 -6.19 2.34
C ASP A 238 -15.22 -6.67 3.03
N PHE A 239 -14.90 -6.06 4.17
CA PHE A 239 -13.70 -6.42 4.93
C PHE A 239 -13.73 -7.85 5.48
N ARG A 240 -14.92 -8.43 5.74
CA ARG A 240 -15.02 -9.81 6.23
C ARG A 240 -14.61 -10.82 5.16
N ASN A 241 -15.07 -10.61 3.93
CA ASN A 241 -14.76 -11.48 2.80
C ASN A 241 -13.49 -11.06 2.06
N GLN A 242 -12.89 -9.90 2.43
CA GLN A 242 -11.68 -9.33 1.80
C GLN A 242 -11.88 -9.11 0.30
N ASP A 243 -13.03 -8.53 -0.07
CA ASP A 243 -13.42 -8.31 -1.46
C ASP A 243 -14.21 -6.99 -1.61
N VAL A 244 -14.46 -6.58 -2.83
CA VAL A 244 -15.40 -5.51 -3.16
C VAL A 244 -16.80 -6.07 -3.36
N THR A 245 -17.81 -5.22 -3.25
CA THR A 245 -19.23 -5.63 -3.31
C THR A 245 -19.71 -5.90 -4.73
N GLY A 246 -18.93 -5.55 -5.74
CA GLY A 246 -19.20 -5.76 -7.15
C GLY A 246 -18.21 -5.02 -8.03
N ASP A 247 -18.26 -5.24 -9.35
CA ASP A 247 -17.35 -4.59 -10.31
C ASP A 247 -17.61 -3.08 -10.44
N TYR A 248 -18.86 -2.67 -10.24
CA TYR A 248 -19.31 -1.28 -10.36
C TYR A 248 -20.35 -0.96 -9.29
N TYR A 249 -20.33 0.27 -8.81
CA TYR A 249 -21.42 0.83 -8.01
C TYR A 249 -22.00 2.05 -8.73
N VAL A 250 -23.33 2.08 -8.86
CA VAL A 250 -24.02 3.25 -9.41
C VAL A 250 -24.49 4.10 -8.24
N PHE A 251 -23.71 5.15 -7.96
CA PHE A 251 -24.12 6.16 -7.00
C PHE A 251 -25.33 6.92 -7.55
N THR A 252 -26.38 7.06 -6.74
CA THR A 252 -27.46 8.00 -6.96
C THR A 252 -27.82 8.67 -5.65
N ARG A 253 -28.05 9.99 -5.68
CA ARG A 253 -28.30 10.79 -4.48
C ARG A 253 -29.52 10.29 -3.70
N GLU A 254 -30.56 9.85 -4.42
CA GLU A 254 -31.80 9.35 -3.83
C GLU A 254 -31.65 8.00 -3.10
N ARG A 255 -30.78 7.13 -3.62
CA ARG A 255 -30.63 5.75 -3.12
C ARG A 255 -29.53 5.61 -2.07
N TYR A 256 -28.60 6.54 -2.03
CA TYR A 256 -27.37 6.43 -1.25
C TYR A 256 -27.64 6.13 0.24
N GLU A 257 -28.57 6.83 0.88
CA GLU A 257 -28.83 6.64 2.32
C GLU A 257 -29.31 5.20 2.59
N ARG A 258 -30.26 4.70 1.79
CA ARG A 258 -30.76 3.32 1.91
C ARG A 258 -29.65 2.29 1.64
N ASP A 259 -28.83 2.50 0.62
CA ASP A 259 -27.72 1.62 0.27
C ASP A 259 -26.68 1.61 1.41
N SER A 260 -26.44 2.77 2.05
CA SER A 260 -25.55 2.89 3.22
C SER A 260 -26.07 2.15 4.44
N GLU A 261 -27.39 2.22 4.72
CA GLU A 261 -27.99 1.47 5.84
C GLU A 261 -27.90 -0.05 5.61
N VAL A 262 -28.21 -0.52 4.40
CA VAL A 262 -28.10 -1.93 4.01
C VAL A 262 -26.65 -2.40 4.16
N ALA A 263 -25.69 -1.63 3.62
CA ALA A 263 -24.28 -1.95 3.70
C ALA A 263 -23.78 -2.04 5.15
N THR A 264 -24.20 -1.10 6.02
CA THR A 264 -23.86 -1.11 7.44
C THR A 264 -24.41 -2.34 8.16
N ARG A 265 -25.65 -2.75 7.86
CA ARG A 265 -26.26 -3.94 8.45
C ARG A 265 -25.55 -5.23 8.02
N GLU A 266 -25.19 -5.34 6.77
CA GLU A 266 -24.60 -6.56 6.20
C GLU A 266 -23.09 -6.69 6.47
N ARG A 267 -22.35 -5.59 6.37
CA ARG A 267 -20.88 -5.56 6.36
C ARG A 267 -20.25 -4.71 7.48
N GLY A 268 -21.08 -4.14 8.34
CA GLY A 268 -20.62 -3.31 9.45
C GLY A 268 -20.02 -4.12 10.60
N LYS A 269 -19.83 -3.43 11.72
CA LYS A 269 -19.29 -4.01 12.96
C LYS A 269 -20.11 -5.20 13.44
N VAL A 270 -19.41 -6.28 13.84
CA VAL A 270 -19.99 -7.43 14.51
C VAL A 270 -19.34 -7.63 15.87
N GLY A 271 -20.15 -7.91 16.89
CA GLY A 271 -19.69 -8.16 18.24
C GLY A 271 -19.31 -6.86 19.01
N SER A 272 -18.95 -7.02 20.27
CA SER A 272 -18.68 -5.93 21.22
C SER A 272 -17.18 -5.68 21.49
N GLY A 273 -16.28 -6.47 20.92
CA GLY A 273 -14.83 -6.43 21.14
C GLY A 273 -14.26 -7.81 21.52
N GLY A 274 -13.02 -7.85 21.98
CA GLY A 274 -12.37 -9.11 22.36
C GLY A 274 -11.88 -9.94 21.17
N TYR A 275 -11.49 -9.29 20.08
CA TYR A 275 -11.05 -9.95 18.86
C TYR A 275 -9.66 -10.58 19.06
N THR A 276 -9.54 -11.89 18.70
CA THR A 276 -8.25 -12.58 18.61
C THR A 276 -7.54 -12.23 17.29
N ARG A 277 -6.24 -12.51 17.20
CA ARG A 277 -5.47 -12.29 15.98
C ARG A 277 -6.00 -13.10 14.81
N ASP A 278 -6.40 -14.34 15.06
CA ASP A 278 -6.99 -15.22 14.03
C ASP A 278 -8.34 -14.72 13.53
N MET A 279 -9.16 -14.11 14.40
CA MET A 279 -10.40 -13.44 13.98
C MET A 279 -10.12 -12.23 13.10
N ILE A 280 -9.01 -11.52 13.35
CA ILE A 280 -8.64 -10.31 12.60
C ILE A 280 -8.12 -10.69 11.22
N TYR A 281 -7.21 -11.67 11.10
CA TYR A 281 -6.51 -11.96 9.85
C TYR A 281 -6.91 -13.30 9.20
N GLY A 282 -7.72 -14.14 9.87
CA GLY A 282 -8.01 -15.52 9.46
C GLY A 282 -6.87 -16.47 9.79
N GLU A 283 -7.04 -17.76 9.51
CA GLU A 283 -6.07 -18.81 9.83
C GLU A 283 -4.83 -18.82 8.91
N VAL A 284 -4.78 -17.97 7.88
CA VAL A 284 -3.75 -18.03 6.83
C VAL A 284 -2.76 -16.89 6.94
N GLY A 285 -1.51 -17.25 7.23
CA GLY A 285 -0.33 -16.57 6.72
C GLY A 285 0.18 -15.35 7.46
N HIS A 286 1.04 -15.60 8.43
CA HIS A 286 1.79 -14.58 9.17
C HIS A 286 3.03 -14.01 8.44
N SER A 287 3.20 -14.30 7.14
CA SER A 287 4.38 -13.81 6.40
C SER A 287 3.97 -13.13 5.12
N ASP A 288 3.85 -11.82 5.14
CA ASP A 288 3.95 -11.02 3.92
C ASP A 288 5.43 -10.94 3.53
N GLU A 289 5.92 -11.99 2.83
CA GLU A 289 7.31 -12.06 2.36
C GLU A 289 7.65 -10.90 1.38
N SER A 290 6.66 -10.21 0.87
CA SER A 290 6.83 -9.05 -0.02
C SER A 290 7.08 -7.74 0.70
N ALA A 291 6.92 -7.70 2.05
CA ALA A 291 7.15 -6.50 2.82
C ALA A 291 8.65 -6.15 2.89
N PRO A 292 9.03 -4.86 2.80
CA PRO A 292 10.40 -4.40 3.04
C PRO A 292 10.95 -4.88 4.39
N ALA A 293 12.28 -5.04 4.50
CA ALA A 293 12.91 -5.60 5.69
C ALA A 293 12.61 -4.81 6.98
N ASP A 294 12.56 -3.48 6.90
CA ASP A 294 12.17 -2.58 7.99
C ASP A 294 10.71 -2.78 8.44
N VAL A 295 9.82 -3.12 7.51
CA VAL A 295 8.42 -3.44 7.78
C VAL A 295 8.30 -4.82 8.43
N ARG A 296 9.09 -5.82 7.98
CA ARG A 296 9.13 -7.16 8.59
C ARG A 296 9.65 -7.10 10.03
N GLU A 297 10.67 -6.30 10.29
CA GLU A 297 11.20 -6.08 11.63
C GLU A 297 10.16 -5.41 12.54
N ALA A 298 9.39 -4.43 12.02
CA ALA A 298 8.29 -3.81 12.73
C ALA A 298 7.12 -4.78 13.00
N MET A 299 6.82 -5.70 12.08
CA MET A 299 5.79 -6.74 12.23
C MET A 299 6.19 -7.82 13.25
N ASN A 300 7.48 -8.14 13.35
CA ASN A 300 8.02 -9.12 14.31
C ASN A 300 8.38 -8.51 15.67
N ALA A 301 8.28 -7.18 15.81
CA ALA A 301 8.48 -6.52 17.10
C ALA A 301 7.41 -6.97 18.09
N PRO A 302 7.79 -7.24 19.36
CA PRO A 302 6.81 -7.63 20.38
C PRO A 302 5.70 -6.58 20.49
N GLU A 303 4.45 -7.05 20.60
CA GLU A 303 3.25 -6.20 20.60
C GLU A 303 3.39 -5.10 21.67
N ARG A 304 3.39 -3.85 21.22
CA ARG A 304 3.47 -2.70 22.12
C ARG A 304 2.06 -2.36 22.62
N VAL A 305 1.75 -2.69 23.86
CA VAL A 305 0.44 -2.44 24.46
C VAL A 305 0.47 -1.14 25.27
N TYR A 306 -0.57 -0.33 25.09
CA TYR A 306 -0.66 1.01 25.68
C TYR A 306 -1.89 1.15 26.57
N TYR A 307 -1.75 1.93 27.64
CA TYR A 307 -2.81 2.28 28.57
C TYR A 307 -3.04 3.80 28.59
N LYS A 308 -4.31 4.23 28.51
CA LYS A 308 -4.67 5.64 28.65
C LYS A 308 -5.02 5.96 30.10
N VAL A 309 -4.22 6.81 30.73
CA VAL A 309 -4.34 7.22 32.12
C VAL A 309 -5.70 7.88 32.35
N GLN A 310 -6.42 7.41 33.37
CA GLN A 310 -7.67 7.99 33.84
C GLN A 310 -7.40 9.12 34.87
N ARG A 311 -8.42 9.95 35.13
CA ARG A 311 -8.29 11.02 36.11
C ARG A 311 -8.06 10.44 37.53
N GLY A 312 -6.98 10.88 38.20
CA GLY A 312 -6.64 10.46 39.58
C GLY A 312 -5.79 9.18 39.66
N GLU A 313 -5.45 8.55 38.53
CA GLU A 313 -4.56 7.38 38.54
C GLU A 313 -3.08 7.76 38.73
N THR A 314 -2.35 6.87 39.39
CA THR A 314 -0.89 6.93 39.58
C THR A 314 -0.20 5.80 38.86
N LEU A 315 1.12 5.88 38.66
CA LEU A 315 1.88 4.78 38.05
C LEU A 315 1.70 3.45 38.81
N ALA A 316 1.59 3.50 40.13
CA ALA A 316 1.36 2.31 40.96
C ALA A 316 -0.03 1.69 40.73
N SER A 317 -1.09 2.52 40.65
CA SER A 317 -2.46 2.03 40.39
C SER A 317 -2.57 1.45 38.97
N ILE A 318 -1.92 2.07 37.98
CA ILE A 318 -1.91 1.59 36.60
C ILE A 318 -1.14 0.27 36.53
N ALA A 319 0.04 0.18 37.12
CA ALA A 319 0.87 -1.03 37.17
C ALA A 319 0.08 -2.23 37.71
N LYS A 320 -0.66 -2.03 38.81
CA LYS A 320 -1.54 -3.05 39.40
C LYS A 320 -2.68 -3.44 38.45
N LYS A 321 -3.26 -2.47 37.75
CA LYS A 321 -4.40 -2.68 36.83
C LYS A 321 -4.00 -3.44 35.57
N VAL A 322 -2.81 -3.16 35.02
CA VAL A 322 -2.30 -3.79 33.79
C VAL A 322 -1.41 -5.02 34.06
N GLY A 323 -1.18 -5.38 35.32
CA GLY A 323 -0.47 -6.60 35.70
C GLY A 323 1.04 -6.56 35.49
N VAL A 324 1.67 -5.36 35.45
CA VAL A 324 3.12 -5.20 35.28
C VAL A 324 3.73 -4.39 36.42
N SER A 325 5.06 -4.44 36.56
CA SER A 325 5.74 -3.63 37.59
C SER A 325 5.83 -2.16 37.20
N VAL A 326 5.86 -1.27 38.21
CA VAL A 326 6.11 0.17 38.00
C VAL A 326 7.45 0.39 37.28
N ASP A 327 8.47 -0.42 37.59
CA ASP A 327 9.78 -0.35 36.96
C ASP A 327 9.72 -0.66 35.47
N THR A 328 8.90 -1.64 35.08
CA THR A 328 8.66 -1.94 33.67
C THR A 328 8.02 -0.77 32.94
N ILE A 329 6.98 -0.17 33.53
CA ILE A 329 6.33 1.02 32.95
C ILE A 329 7.33 2.18 32.82
N CYS A 330 8.12 2.44 33.86
CA CYS A 330 9.10 3.52 33.85
C CYS A 330 10.17 3.30 32.75
N ARG A 331 10.71 2.08 32.65
CA ARG A 331 11.71 1.72 31.64
C ARG A 331 11.17 1.87 30.20
N LEU A 332 9.95 1.38 29.94
CA LEU A 332 9.33 1.41 28.61
C LEU A 332 8.98 2.81 28.14
N ASN A 333 8.76 3.77 29.07
CA ASN A 333 8.33 5.13 28.74
C ASN A 333 9.39 6.21 29.07
N GLY A 334 10.56 5.83 29.55
CA GLY A 334 11.59 6.77 30.00
C GLY A 334 11.18 7.61 31.21
N PHE A 335 10.30 7.09 32.06
CA PHE A 335 9.82 7.80 33.24
C PHE A 335 10.72 7.56 34.46
N ARG A 336 10.76 8.56 35.36
CA ARG A 336 11.29 8.38 36.73
C ARG A 336 10.18 7.78 37.61
N LYS A 337 10.55 7.00 38.64
CA LYS A 337 9.59 6.41 39.58
C LYS A 337 8.70 7.45 40.28
N SER A 338 9.22 8.67 40.47
CA SER A 338 8.48 9.81 41.03
C SER A 338 7.65 10.58 39.98
N GLN A 339 7.62 10.14 38.72
CA GLN A 339 6.91 10.82 37.65
C GLN A 339 5.41 10.85 37.93
N LYS A 340 4.83 12.07 37.98
CA LYS A 340 3.39 12.25 38.03
C LYS A 340 2.78 12.07 36.63
N VAL A 341 1.79 11.21 36.53
CA VAL A 341 1.02 11.00 35.29
C VAL A 341 -0.23 11.83 35.28
N ARG A 342 -0.69 12.25 34.10
CA ARG A 342 -1.88 13.09 33.94
C ARG A 342 -2.96 12.33 33.18
N ALA A 343 -4.22 12.60 33.47
CA ALA A 343 -5.33 12.05 32.72
C ALA A 343 -5.17 12.31 31.21
N GLY A 344 -5.44 11.30 30.41
CA GLY A 344 -5.28 11.34 28.95
C GLY A 344 -3.89 10.95 28.44
N MET A 345 -2.88 10.84 29.31
CA MET A 345 -1.54 10.37 28.94
C MET A 345 -1.58 8.91 28.49
N ILE A 346 -0.84 8.57 27.44
CA ILE A 346 -0.74 7.19 26.94
C ILE A 346 0.57 6.61 27.45
N ILE A 347 0.48 5.48 28.12
CA ILE A 347 1.60 4.78 28.75
C ILE A 347 1.76 3.41 28.11
N ARG A 348 2.96 3.11 27.65
CA ARG A 348 3.34 1.77 27.17
C ARG A 348 3.61 0.87 28.38
N TYR A 349 3.08 -0.39 28.37
CA TYR A 349 3.30 -1.34 29.45
C TYR A 349 3.77 -2.73 28.99
N VAL A 350 3.77 -2.98 27.65
CA VAL A 350 4.39 -4.16 27.01
C VAL A 350 5.27 -3.71 25.85
#